data_ed12d7013d9b7dfbfe3da84ad15afd2e
#
_entry.id   ed12d7013d9b7dfbfe3da84ad15afd2e
#
_cell.length_a   1.000
_cell.length_b   1.000
_cell.length_c   1.000
_cell.angle_alpha   90.00
_cell.angle_beta   90.00
_cell.angle_gamma   90.00
#
_symmetry.space_group_name_H-M   'P 1'
#
loop_
_entity.id
_entity.type
_entity.pdbx_description
1 polymer ?
#
loop_
_entity_poly.entity_id
_entity_poly.type
_entity_poly.pdbx_seq_one_letter_code
_entity_poly.pdbx_strand_id
1 'polypeptide(L)'
;MRENAANRLFGNLGQLAQVKRERPGMQIAVGGCLAQQMRDGIVAKAPWVDAVFGTHNIDVLPALLRRAEHNREAAVEIEESLKVFPSTLPTRRESAYAAWVSISVGCNNTCTFCIVPHLRGKERDRSPGEILAEIEAVVSEGAIEVTLLGQNVNSYGVGFGQRGA
;
A
#
# COMPACT_ATOMS: atom_id res chain seq x y z
N MET A 1 -11.29 -6.25 9.36
CA MET A 1 -11.34 -4.80 9.09
C MET A 1 -12.65 -4.22 9.61
N ARG A 2 -12.68 -2.89 9.87
CA ARG A 2 -13.92 -2.25 10.34
C ARG A 2 -14.92 -2.17 9.18
N GLU A 3 -16.12 -2.63 9.38
CA GLU A 3 -17.23 -2.62 8.40
C GLU A 3 -17.46 -1.21 7.82
N ASN A 4 -17.40 -0.20 8.66
CA ASN A 4 -17.51 1.20 8.23
C ASN A 4 -16.47 1.63 7.19
N ALA A 5 -15.26 1.06 7.20
CA ALA A 5 -14.23 1.40 6.22
C ALA A 5 -14.59 0.82 4.84
N ALA A 6 -15.14 -0.40 4.80
CA ALA A 6 -15.64 -1.01 3.57
C ALA A 6 -16.83 -0.23 3.00
N ASN A 7 -17.79 0.14 3.86
CA ASN A 7 -18.96 0.91 3.45
C ASN A 7 -18.58 2.28 2.88
N ARG A 8 -17.60 2.97 3.49
CA ARG A 8 -17.07 4.24 2.97
C ARG A 8 -16.39 4.08 1.62
N LEU A 9 -15.59 3.01 1.43
CA LEU A 9 -14.97 2.73 0.13
C LEU A 9 -16.05 2.58 -0.96
N PHE A 10 -17.03 1.70 -0.75
CA PHE A 10 -18.07 1.47 -1.76
C PHE A 10 -18.96 2.69 -1.98
N GLY A 11 -19.21 3.50 -0.95
CA GLY A 11 -19.88 4.81 -1.10
C GLY A 11 -19.10 5.75 -2.02
N ASN A 12 -17.79 5.88 -1.81
CA ASN A 12 -16.93 6.71 -2.67
C ASN A 12 -16.85 6.14 -4.10
N LEU A 13 -16.73 4.81 -4.25
CA LEU A 13 -16.73 4.17 -5.56
C LEU A 13 -18.04 4.41 -6.33
N GLY A 14 -19.19 4.44 -5.63
CA GLY A 14 -20.48 4.80 -6.21
C GLY A 14 -20.51 6.22 -6.77
N GLN A 15 -19.94 7.19 -6.03
CA GLN A 15 -19.80 8.58 -6.50
C GLN A 15 -18.86 8.67 -7.71
N LEU A 16 -17.73 7.97 -7.66
CA LEU A 16 -16.77 7.94 -8.77
C LEU A 16 -17.33 7.29 -10.03
N ALA A 17 -18.26 6.34 -9.90
CA ALA A 17 -18.97 5.76 -11.05
C ALA A 17 -19.71 6.81 -11.86
N GLN A 18 -20.33 7.79 -11.19
CA GLN A 18 -21.02 8.89 -11.88
C GLN A 18 -20.00 9.79 -12.60
N VAL A 19 -18.94 10.18 -11.91
CA VAL A 19 -17.89 11.02 -12.52
C VAL A 19 -17.24 10.33 -13.72
N LYS A 20 -17.01 9.01 -13.62
CA LYS A 20 -16.44 8.22 -14.73
C LYS A 20 -17.33 8.21 -15.97
N ARG A 21 -18.66 8.18 -15.80
CA ARG A 21 -19.61 8.27 -16.93
C ARG A 21 -19.53 9.61 -17.65
N GLU A 22 -19.27 10.69 -16.92
CA GLU A 22 -19.13 12.04 -17.47
C GLU A 22 -17.75 12.33 -18.05
N ARG A 23 -16.74 11.50 -17.70
CA ARG A 23 -15.34 11.66 -18.12
C ARG A 23 -14.82 10.41 -18.82
N PRO A 24 -15.07 10.26 -20.14
CA PRO A 24 -14.49 9.16 -20.91
C PRO A 24 -12.96 9.12 -20.76
N GLY A 25 -12.39 7.93 -20.49
CA GLY A 25 -10.96 7.75 -20.26
C GLY A 25 -10.53 7.85 -18.79
N MET A 26 -11.43 8.22 -17.86
CA MET A 26 -11.14 8.14 -16.43
C MET A 26 -11.00 6.68 -15.99
N GLN A 27 -9.87 6.36 -15.35
CA GLN A 27 -9.63 5.06 -14.75
C GLN A 27 -9.75 5.14 -13.22
N ILE A 28 -10.30 4.10 -12.61
CA ILE A 28 -10.45 3.97 -11.16
C ILE A 28 -9.65 2.77 -10.70
N ALA A 29 -8.69 3.01 -9.81
CA ALA A 29 -7.89 1.97 -9.17
C ALA A 29 -8.19 1.89 -7.68
N VAL A 30 -8.25 0.67 -7.14
CA VAL A 30 -8.45 0.41 -5.71
C VAL A 30 -7.26 -0.37 -5.18
N GLY A 31 -6.58 0.20 -4.18
CA GLY A 31 -5.42 -0.41 -3.55
C GLY A 31 -5.48 -0.48 -2.04
N GLY A 32 -4.56 -1.26 -1.44
CA GLY A 32 -4.37 -1.34 -0.01
C GLY A 32 -5.02 -2.55 0.67
N CYS A 33 -5.13 -2.51 2.00
CA CYS A 33 -5.51 -3.67 2.82
C CYS A 33 -6.91 -4.24 2.48
N LEU A 34 -7.87 -3.39 2.09
CA LEU A 34 -9.20 -3.89 1.71
C LEU A 34 -9.16 -4.58 0.35
N ALA A 35 -8.38 -4.05 -0.59
CA ALA A 35 -8.12 -4.69 -1.87
C ALA A 35 -7.42 -6.05 -1.69
N GLN A 36 -6.41 -6.12 -0.82
CA GLN A 36 -5.73 -7.35 -0.44
C GLN A 36 -6.70 -8.41 0.12
N GLN A 37 -7.69 -7.99 0.91
CA GLN A 37 -8.66 -8.90 1.52
C GLN A 37 -9.76 -9.34 0.56
N MET A 38 -10.32 -8.41 -0.20
CA MET A 38 -11.52 -8.66 -1.02
C MET A 38 -11.22 -9.14 -2.44
N ARG A 39 -10.05 -8.80 -2.97
CA ARG A 39 -9.61 -9.23 -4.31
C ARG A 39 -10.68 -8.96 -5.38
N ASP A 40 -11.06 -9.98 -6.14
CA ASP A 40 -12.11 -9.91 -7.16
C ASP A 40 -13.48 -9.46 -6.62
N GLY A 41 -13.72 -9.61 -5.33
CA GLY A 41 -14.94 -9.15 -4.68
C GLY A 41 -15.18 -7.63 -4.76
N ILE A 42 -14.11 -6.83 -5.01
CA ILE A 42 -14.25 -5.40 -5.28
C ILE A 42 -14.88 -5.20 -6.65
N VAL A 43 -14.38 -5.86 -7.67
CA VAL A 43 -14.89 -5.76 -9.05
C VAL A 43 -16.32 -6.29 -9.14
N ALA A 44 -16.61 -7.39 -8.41
CA ALA A 44 -17.98 -7.93 -8.36
C ALA A 44 -19.01 -6.94 -7.79
N LYS A 45 -18.62 -6.11 -6.81
CA LYS A 45 -19.48 -5.09 -6.20
C LYS A 45 -19.43 -3.73 -6.91
N ALA A 46 -18.34 -3.43 -7.60
CA ALA A 46 -18.07 -2.17 -8.29
C ALA A 46 -17.46 -2.44 -9.68
N PRO A 47 -18.27 -2.89 -10.67
CA PRO A 47 -17.79 -3.29 -12.00
C PRO A 47 -17.13 -2.16 -12.81
N TRP A 48 -17.27 -0.92 -12.37
CA TRP A 48 -16.64 0.25 -12.99
C TRP A 48 -15.20 0.52 -12.52
N VAL A 49 -14.67 -0.31 -11.60
CA VAL A 49 -13.26 -0.26 -11.19
C VAL A 49 -12.41 -0.92 -12.27
N ASP A 50 -11.32 -0.27 -12.66
CA ASP A 50 -10.42 -0.74 -13.72
C ASP A 50 -9.25 -1.55 -13.19
N ALA A 51 -8.75 -1.23 -11.99
CA ALA A 51 -7.62 -1.95 -11.40
C ALA A 51 -7.81 -2.18 -9.91
N VAL A 52 -7.42 -3.38 -9.44
CA VAL A 52 -7.37 -3.73 -8.02
C VAL A 52 -5.99 -4.30 -7.71
N PHE A 53 -5.30 -3.72 -6.75
CA PHE A 53 -3.96 -4.16 -6.35
C PHE A 53 -3.80 -4.23 -4.83
N GLY A 54 -2.90 -5.09 -4.39
CA GLY A 54 -2.66 -5.34 -2.96
C GLY A 54 -1.79 -4.27 -2.29
N THR A 55 -1.38 -4.57 -1.06
CA THR A 55 -0.48 -3.71 -0.28
C THR A 55 0.98 -3.85 -0.68
N HIS A 56 1.33 -4.86 -1.47
CA HIS A 56 2.70 -5.26 -1.76
C HIS A 56 3.13 -5.00 -3.20
N ASN A 57 2.24 -4.52 -4.05
CA ASN A 57 2.46 -4.39 -5.49
C ASN A 57 1.93 -3.06 -6.07
N ILE A 58 2.13 -1.96 -5.35
CA ILE A 58 1.75 -0.62 -5.82
C ILE A 58 2.56 -0.20 -7.07
N ASP A 59 3.76 -0.71 -7.22
CA ASP A 59 4.67 -0.48 -8.35
C ASP A 59 4.12 -0.97 -9.69
N VAL A 60 3.26 -2.01 -9.67
CA VAL A 60 2.64 -2.55 -10.89
C VAL A 60 1.42 -1.73 -11.37
N LEU A 61 0.94 -0.76 -10.60
CA LEU A 61 -0.26 0.02 -10.91
C LEU A 61 -0.26 0.61 -12.34
N PRO A 62 0.83 1.22 -12.84
CA PRO A 62 0.83 1.74 -14.22
C PRO A 62 0.64 0.66 -15.28
N ALA A 63 1.17 -0.55 -15.03
CA ALA A 63 0.99 -1.69 -15.94
C ALA A 63 -0.44 -2.24 -15.87
N LEU A 64 -1.03 -2.30 -14.66
CA LEU A 64 -2.41 -2.74 -14.47
C LEU A 64 -3.41 -1.81 -15.20
N LEU A 65 -3.23 -0.51 -15.10
CA LEU A 65 -4.10 0.46 -15.76
C LEU A 65 -4.01 0.33 -17.29
N ARG A 66 -2.80 0.19 -17.85
CA ARG A 66 -2.63 -0.06 -19.31
C ARG A 66 -3.27 -1.39 -19.75
N ARG A 67 -3.14 -2.45 -18.93
CA ARG A 67 -3.76 -3.75 -19.20
C ARG A 67 -5.28 -3.66 -19.19
N ALA A 68 -5.86 -2.97 -18.21
CA ALA A 68 -7.30 -2.76 -18.09
C ALA A 68 -7.86 -1.97 -19.28
N GLU A 69 -7.15 -0.93 -19.72
CA GLU A 69 -7.52 -0.14 -20.89
C GLU A 69 -7.52 -0.96 -22.18
N HIS A 70 -6.45 -1.75 -22.38
CA HIS A 70 -6.29 -2.57 -23.59
C HIS A 70 -7.34 -3.68 -23.65
N ASN A 71 -7.55 -4.41 -22.54
CA ASN A 71 -8.46 -5.56 -22.51
C ASN A 71 -9.92 -5.15 -22.30
N ARG A 72 -10.19 -3.91 -21.88
CA ARG A 72 -11.51 -3.43 -21.46
C ARG A 72 -12.15 -4.24 -20.34
N GLU A 73 -11.32 -4.81 -19.50
CA GLU A 73 -11.68 -5.61 -18.34
C GLU A 73 -10.87 -5.15 -17.13
N ALA A 74 -11.46 -5.30 -15.92
CA ALA A 74 -10.75 -4.96 -14.69
C ALA A 74 -9.51 -5.84 -14.50
N ALA A 75 -8.38 -5.22 -14.21
CA ALA A 75 -7.13 -5.90 -13.91
C ALA A 75 -6.98 -6.07 -12.40
N VAL A 76 -7.01 -7.30 -11.90
CA VAL A 76 -6.81 -7.63 -10.48
C VAL A 76 -5.47 -8.31 -10.29
N GLU A 77 -4.63 -7.75 -9.41
CA GLU A 77 -3.34 -8.35 -9.08
C GLU A 77 -3.02 -8.16 -7.60
N ILE A 78 -2.89 -9.27 -6.90
CA ILE A 78 -2.68 -9.31 -5.46
C ILE A 78 -1.43 -10.13 -5.18
N GLU A 79 -0.38 -9.47 -4.70
CA GLU A 79 0.82 -10.11 -4.20
C GLU A 79 0.65 -10.49 -2.72
N GLU A 80 1.00 -11.71 -2.36
CA GLU A 80 0.86 -12.20 -0.97
C GLU A 80 2.04 -11.81 -0.08
N SER A 81 3.17 -11.45 -0.69
CA SER A 81 4.36 -11.01 0.02
C SER A 81 5.04 -9.84 -0.66
N LEU A 82 5.63 -8.98 0.15
CA LEU A 82 6.41 -7.85 -0.35
C LEU A 82 7.69 -8.36 -1.02
N LYS A 83 7.88 -8.10 -2.31
CA LYS A 83 9.10 -8.42 -3.06
C LYS A 83 10.15 -7.31 -2.90
N VAL A 84 9.71 -6.07 -3.01
CA VAL A 84 10.54 -4.87 -2.91
C VAL A 84 9.88 -3.88 -1.96
N PHE A 85 10.65 -3.22 -1.11
CA PHE A 85 10.13 -2.12 -0.30
C PHE A 85 9.77 -0.94 -1.19
N PRO A 86 8.57 -0.33 -1.01
CA PRO A 86 8.11 0.77 -1.86
C PRO A 86 8.85 2.10 -1.62
N SER A 87 9.88 2.12 -0.80
CA SER A 87 10.71 3.30 -0.50
C SER A 87 11.44 3.89 -1.71
N THR A 88 11.58 3.12 -2.80
CA THR A 88 12.17 3.60 -4.05
C THR A 88 11.18 4.32 -4.96
N LEU A 89 9.89 4.31 -4.61
CA LEU A 89 8.86 5.01 -5.37
C LEU A 89 8.89 6.51 -5.07
N PRO A 90 8.78 7.37 -6.11
CA PRO A 90 8.70 8.80 -5.90
C PRO A 90 7.47 9.13 -5.06
N THR A 91 7.68 9.80 -3.93
CA THR A 91 6.62 10.22 -3.02
C THR A 91 6.47 11.74 -3.08
N ARG A 92 5.22 12.20 -3.24
CA ARG A 92 4.89 13.61 -3.04
C ARG A 92 4.52 13.80 -1.57
N ARG A 93 5.33 14.55 -0.83
CA ARG A 93 5.03 14.87 0.57
C ARG A 93 3.88 15.88 0.66
N GLU A 94 2.98 15.64 1.60
CA GLU A 94 1.90 16.60 1.91
C GLU A 94 2.42 17.79 2.73
N SER A 95 3.49 17.57 3.53
CA SER A 95 4.13 18.57 4.36
C SER A 95 5.54 18.90 3.83
N ALA A 96 5.88 20.18 3.81
CA ALA A 96 7.21 20.63 3.42
C ALA A 96 8.27 20.33 4.52
N TYR A 97 7.86 20.26 5.79
CA TYR A 97 8.75 20.14 6.95
C TYR A 97 8.72 18.76 7.63
N ALA A 98 7.75 17.90 7.32
CA ALA A 98 7.62 16.59 7.94
C ALA A 98 7.64 15.46 6.91
N ALA A 99 8.29 14.34 7.26
CA ALA A 99 8.36 13.15 6.43
C ALA A 99 8.03 11.89 7.24
N TRP A 100 7.42 10.91 6.57
CA TRP A 100 7.17 9.59 7.13
C TRP A 100 8.07 8.57 6.44
N VAL A 101 8.86 7.84 7.24
CA VAL A 101 9.80 6.83 6.76
C VAL A 101 9.39 5.47 7.30
N SER A 102 9.08 4.54 6.41
CA SER A 102 8.72 3.17 6.78
C SER A 102 9.98 2.38 7.13
N ILE A 103 10.05 1.81 8.34
CA ILE A 103 11.20 1.02 8.82
C ILE A 103 10.95 -0.49 8.75
N SER A 104 9.68 -0.91 8.79
CA SER A 104 9.28 -2.31 8.67
C SER A 104 7.89 -2.47 8.06
N VAL A 105 7.61 -3.65 7.52
CA VAL A 105 6.29 -4.04 7.00
C VAL A 105 5.94 -5.42 7.54
N GLY A 106 4.63 -5.63 7.82
CA GLY A 106 4.13 -6.87 8.42
C GLY A 106 4.25 -6.88 9.93
N CYS A 107 3.81 -7.96 10.56
CA CYS A 107 3.87 -8.11 12.01
C CYS A 107 3.81 -9.59 12.40
N ASN A 108 4.64 -9.98 13.36
CA ASN A 108 4.69 -11.36 13.88
C ASN A 108 3.83 -11.56 15.12
N ASN A 109 3.17 -10.50 15.63
CA ASN A 109 2.31 -10.61 16.79
C ASN A 109 1.02 -11.39 16.48
N THR A 110 0.51 -12.11 17.47
CA THR A 110 -0.68 -12.96 17.39
C THR A 110 -1.90 -12.35 18.10
N CYS A 111 -2.10 -11.04 17.96
CA CYS A 111 -3.25 -10.35 18.56
C CYS A 111 -4.56 -10.92 18.01
N THR A 112 -5.50 -11.28 18.90
CA THR A 112 -6.71 -12.07 18.61
C THR A 112 -7.58 -11.52 17.46
N PHE A 113 -7.68 -10.20 17.33
CA PHE A 113 -8.55 -9.55 16.34
C PHE A 113 -7.78 -8.88 15.19
N CYS A 114 -6.45 -9.04 15.16
CA CYS A 114 -5.63 -8.31 14.21
C CYS A 114 -5.49 -9.07 12.88
N ILE A 115 -5.86 -8.41 11.79
CA ILE A 115 -5.75 -8.97 10.44
C ILE A 115 -4.38 -8.71 9.79
N VAL A 116 -3.53 -7.88 10.39
CA VAL A 116 -2.26 -7.44 9.78
C VAL A 116 -1.37 -8.59 9.33
N PRO A 117 -1.11 -9.65 10.13
CA PRO A 117 -0.28 -10.77 9.68
C PRO A 117 -0.81 -11.46 8.42
N HIS A 118 -2.13 -11.52 8.25
CA HIS A 118 -2.76 -12.12 7.07
C HIS A 118 -2.72 -11.22 5.83
N LEU A 119 -2.73 -9.89 6.02
CA LEU A 119 -2.78 -8.94 4.90
C LEU A 119 -1.42 -8.40 4.50
N ARG A 120 -0.49 -8.24 5.48
CA ARG A 120 0.84 -7.67 5.25
C ARG A 120 1.97 -8.67 5.43
N GLY A 121 1.63 -9.90 5.82
CA GLY A 121 2.58 -10.98 6.01
C GLY A 121 3.43 -10.85 7.28
N LYS A 122 4.47 -11.68 7.34
CA LYS A 122 5.46 -11.66 8.41
C LYS A 122 6.25 -10.36 8.39
N GLU A 123 6.70 -9.95 9.57
CA GLU A 123 7.52 -8.75 9.74
C GLU A 123 8.83 -8.85 8.95
N ARG A 124 9.09 -7.80 8.20
CA ARG A 124 10.34 -7.61 7.45
C ARG A 124 10.85 -6.21 7.72
N ASP A 125 12.04 -6.15 8.30
CA ASP A 125 12.74 -4.90 8.57
C ASP A 125 13.51 -4.44 7.34
N ARG A 126 13.53 -3.15 7.12
CA ARG A 126 14.47 -2.50 6.19
C ARG A 126 15.85 -2.41 6.83
N SER A 127 16.89 -2.42 6.02
CA SER A 127 18.23 -2.21 6.54
C SER A 127 18.39 -0.79 7.11
N PRO A 128 19.20 -0.61 8.18
CA PRO A 128 19.46 0.72 8.72
C PRO A 128 20.04 1.69 7.67
N GLY A 129 20.90 1.17 6.77
CA GLY A 129 21.51 1.98 5.71
C GLY A 129 20.47 2.55 4.73
N GLU A 130 19.48 1.75 4.32
CA GLU A 130 18.39 2.23 3.44
C GLU A 130 17.52 3.29 4.13
N ILE A 131 17.26 3.10 5.43
CA ILE A 131 16.46 4.05 6.22
C ILE A 131 17.21 5.37 6.36
N LEU A 132 18.50 5.32 6.69
CA LEU A 132 19.33 6.52 6.82
C LEU A 132 19.43 7.28 5.49
N ALA A 133 19.68 6.58 4.40
CA ALA A 133 19.73 7.20 3.07
C ALA A 133 18.42 7.90 2.70
N GLU A 134 17.26 7.30 3.02
CA GLU A 134 15.96 7.96 2.81
C GLU A 134 15.77 9.18 3.72
N ILE A 135 16.19 9.09 4.98
CA ILE A 135 16.14 10.22 5.92
C ILE A 135 17.02 11.37 5.42
N GLU A 136 18.25 11.09 4.99
CA GLU A 136 19.15 12.10 4.42
C GLU A 136 18.54 12.77 3.19
N ALA A 137 17.89 11.99 2.31
CA ALA A 137 17.22 12.53 1.14
C ALA A 137 16.08 13.49 1.52
N VAL A 138 15.17 13.09 2.43
CA VAL A 138 14.03 13.93 2.83
C VAL A 138 14.47 15.16 3.63
N VAL A 139 15.56 15.06 4.39
CA VAL A 139 16.15 16.21 5.10
C VAL A 139 16.78 17.19 4.11
N SER A 140 17.47 16.71 3.08
CA SER A 140 18.02 17.56 2.03
C SER A 140 16.94 18.34 1.26
N GLU A 141 15.72 17.78 1.20
CA GLU A 141 14.53 18.42 0.63
C GLU A 141 13.78 19.35 1.62
N GLY A 142 14.32 19.54 2.82
CA GLY A 142 13.81 20.49 3.82
C GLY A 142 12.95 19.89 4.93
N ALA A 143 12.88 18.57 5.08
CA ALA A 143 12.21 17.98 6.24
C ALA A 143 13.03 18.24 7.51
N ILE A 144 12.37 18.69 8.58
CA ILE A 144 12.93 18.90 9.93
C ILE A 144 12.35 17.94 10.95
N GLU A 145 11.32 17.21 10.58
CA GLU A 145 10.67 16.18 11.39
C GLU A 145 10.57 14.88 10.58
N VAL A 146 10.98 13.76 11.19
CA VAL A 146 10.85 12.43 10.58
C VAL A 146 10.10 11.52 11.54
N THR A 147 9.00 10.95 11.08
CA THR A 147 8.24 9.93 11.81
C THR A 147 8.55 8.54 11.24
N LEU A 148 9.08 7.65 12.08
CA LEU A 148 9.35 6.26 11.71
C LEU A 148 8.07 5.41 11.81
N LEU A 149 7.74 4.69 10.75
CA LEU A 149 6.52 3.91 10.63
C LEU A 149 6.78 2.40 10.58
N GLY A 150 5.97 1.64 11.31
CA GLY A 150 5.91 0.19 11.28
C GLY A 150 4.60 -0.29 11.90
N GLN A 151 4.24 -1.57 11.71
CA GLN A 151 3.10 -2.18 12.39
C GLN A 151 3.43 -2.51 13.86
N ASN A 152 4.68 -2.80 14.13
CA ASN A 152 5.24 -2.97 15.47
C ASN A 152 6.65 -2.38 15.49
N VAL A 153 6.76 -1.06 15.73
CA VAL A 153 8.03 -0.35 15.71
C VAL A 153 9.02 -0.89 16.77
N ASN A 154 8.51 -1.40 17.90
CA ASN A 154 9.34 -1.89 18.99
C ASN A 154 10.09 -3.20 18.66
N SER A 155 9.69 -3.94 17.63
CA SER A 155 10.37 -5.15 17.19
C SER A 155 11.46 -4.91 16.13
N TYR A 156 11.58 -3.66 15.64
CA TYR A 156 12.57 -3.34 14.62
C TYR A 156 13.99 -3.76 15.04
N GLY A 157 14.66 -4.49 14.15
CA GLY A 157 16.03 -4.93 14.34
C GLY A 157 16.21 -6.23 15.13
N VAL A 158 15.15 -6.80 15.73
CA VAL A 158 15.23 -8.08 16.47
C VAL A 158 15.77 -9.21 15.58
N GLY A 159 15.47 -9.18 14.29
CA GLY A 159 15.92 -10.19 13.32
C GLY A 159 17.34 -10.00 12.79
N PHE A 160 18.01 -8.90 13.05
CA PHE A 160 19.33 -8.61 12.46
C PHE A 160 20.45 -9.51 13.02
N GLY A 161 20.37 -9.90 14.30
CA GLY A 161 21.35 -10.79 14.93
C GLY A 161 21.28 -12.26 14.47
N GLN A 162 20.21 -12.66 13.80
CA GLN A 162 20.01 -14.04 13.35
C GLN A 162 20.47 -14.28 11.91
N ARG A 163 20.82 -13.22 11.17
CA ARG A 163 21.26 -13.30 9.75
C ARG A 163 22.79 -13.19 9.58
N GLY A 164 23.53 -13.11 10.66
CA GLY A 164 24.98 -12.92 10.68
C GLY A 164 25.77 -14.08 11.28
N ALA A 165 25.23 -15.30 11.26
CA ALA A 165 25.98 -16.51 11.61
C ALA A 165 26.20 -17.37 10.39
#